data_6915bb05284c5afc87abe9a55d9fa862
#
_entry.id   6915bb05284c5afc87abe9a55d9fa862
#
_cell.length_a   1.000
_cell.length_b   1.000
_cell.length_c   1.000
_cell.angle_alpha   90.00
_cell.angle_beta   90.00
_cell.angle_gamma   90.00
#
_symmetry.space_group_name_H-M   'P 1'
#
loop_
_entity.id
_entity.type
_entity.pdbx_description
1 polymer ?
#
loop_
_entity_poly.entity_id
_entity_poly.type
_entity_poly.pdbx_seq_one_letter_code
_entity_poly.pdbx_strand_id
1 'polypeptide(L)'
;ITDEVLANRGLAGIDGVVSTAVGVALARDLVPTVALVGDLTFLHDTNGLLIGPGEQVPDLTLVVVNDDGGGIFTTLEPGAPERAADFERVFGTPTATDLGALCRAHGIRHEVVATSADLTDAVAQPHHGIRVVEVRVDRATHRAAHTDLRTLAAAALTP
;
A
#
# COMPACT_ATOMS: atom_id res chain seq x y z
N ILE A 1 12.80 0.59 14.33
CA ILE A 1 11.70 -0.23 13.80
C ILE A 1 11.34 -1.17 14.93
N THR A 2 10.08 -1.18 15.35
CA THR A 2 9.60 -2.14 16.35
C THR A 2 9.50 -3.53 15.71
N ASP A 3 9.77 -4.58 16.50
CA ASP A 3 9.65 -5.97 16.05
C ASP A 3 8.19 -6.43 15.91
N GLU A 4 7.22 -5.53 16.11
CA GLU A 4 5.79 -5.84 16.04
C GLU A 4 5.22 -5.56 14.66
N VAL A 5 4.73 -6.60 14.01
CA VAL A 5 4.05 -6.55 12.72
C VAL A 5 2.62 -7.04 12.89
N LEU A 6 1.66 -6.20 12.52
CA LEU A 6 0.23 -6.51 12.55
C LEU A 6 -0.29 -6.66 11.12
N ALA A 7 -1.24 -7.55 10.91
CA ALA A 7 -1.87 -7.74 9.61
C ALA A 7 -3.33 -8.13 9.74
N ASN A 8 -4.18 -7.57 8.90
CA ASN A 8 -5.53 -8.06 8.72
C ASN A 8 -5.47 -9.45 8.10
N ARG A 9 -6.06 -10.43 8.78
CA ARG A 9 -6.06 -11.84 8.34
C ARG A 9 -7.51 -12.33 8.22
N GLY A 10 -7.67 -13.45 7.54
CA GLY A 10 -8.96 -14.08 7.35
C GLY A 10 -9.36 -14.09 5.88
N LEU A 11 -10.28 -13.24 5.46
CA LEU A 11 -10.85 -13.27 4.11
C LEU A 11 -10.00 -12.59 3.03
N ALA A 12 -8.83 -12.06 3.35
CA ALA A 12 -8.00 -11.28 2.43
C ALA A 12 -8.73 -10.07 1.79
N GLY A 13 -9.70 -9.49 2.51
CA GLY A 13 -10.41 -8.29 2.11
C GLY A 13 -9.51 -7.06 2.16
N ILE A 14 -9.82 -6.06 1.34
CA ILE A 14 -9.13 -4.78 1.29
C ILE A 14 -9.91 -3.67 2.01
N ASP A 15 -11.12 -3.97 2.45
CA ASP A 15 -11.99 -3.08 3.19
C ASP A 15 -11.47 -2.83 4.63
N GLY A 16 -11.62 -1.60 5.11
CA GLY A 16 -11.31 -1.22 6.49
C GLY A 16 -9.82 -1.26 6.87
N VAL A 17 -8.88 -1.39 5.91
CA VAL A 17 -7.45 -1.51 6.21
C VAL A 17 -6.85 -0.18 6.65
N VAL A 18 -7.24 0.93 6.02
CA VAL A 18 -6.80 2.28 6.43
C VAL A 18 -7.35 2.60 7.82
N SER A 19 -8.63 2.33 8.05
CA SER A 19 -9.29 2.49 9.36
C SER A 19 -8.60 1.65 10.44
N THR A 20 -8.22 0.41 10.11
CA THR A 20 -7.45 -0.45 11.03
C THR A 20 -6.09 0.17 11.36
N ALA A 21 -5.36 0.68 10.34
CA ALA A 21 -4.06 1.31 10.55
C ALA A 21 -4.16 2.55 11.46
N VAL A 22 -5.20 3.38 11.25
CA VAL A 22 -5.51 4.52 12.13
C VAL A 22 -5.79 4.06 13.56
N GLY A 23 -6.63 3.03 13.74
CA GLY A 23 -6.93 2.48 15.06
C GLY A 23 -5.71 1.91 15.78
N VAL A 24 -4.84 1.20 15.06
CA VAL A 24 -3.56 0.70 15.61
C VAL A 24 -2.66 1.86 16.04
N ALA A 25 -2.52 2.89 15.20
CA ALA A 25 -1.69 4.05 15.49
C ALA A 25 -2.20 4.83 16.72
N LEU A 26 -3.51 4.99 16.86
CA LEU A 26 -4.15 5.60 18.03
C LEU A 26 -3.91 4.78 19.29
N ALA A 27 -4.04 3.45 19.21
CA ALA A 27 -3.84 2.57 20.36
C ALA A 27 -2.38 2.50 20.85
N ARG A 28 -1.43 2.96 20.06
CA ARG A 28 0.00 2.99 20.39
C ARG A 28 0.47 4.30 21.04
N ASP A 29 -0.44 5.17 21.38
CA ASP A 29 -0.18 6.42 22.11
C ASP A 29 0.95 7.26 21.50
N LEU A 30 0.75 7.68 20.25
CA LEU A 30 1.68 8.51 19.47
C LEU A 30 3.02 7.83 19.08
N VAL A 31 3.16 6.52 19.26
CA VAL A 31 4.31 5.82 18.70
C VAL A 31 4.19 5.81 17.17
N PRO A 32 5.19 6.32 16.43
CA PRO A 32 5.14 6.36 14.98
C PRO A 32 4.80 4.99 14.39
N THR A 33 3.75 4.94 13.59
CA THR A 33 3.25 3.71 12.97
C THR A 33 3.38 3.81 11.47
N VAL A 34 3.80 2.72 10.83
CA VAL A 34 3.89 2.61 9.36
C VAL A 34 2.95 1.51 8.90
N ALA A 35 2.09 1.82 7.93
CA ALA A 35 1.24 0.83 7.27
C ALA A 35 1.60 0.74 5.79
N LEU A 36 1.71 -0.48 5.27
CA LEU A 36 1.96 -0.78 3.86
C LEU A 36 0.69 -1.31 3.23
N VAL A 37 0.21 -0.64 2.18
CA VAL A 37 -1.03 -0.98 1.49
C VAL A 37 -0.88 -0.83 -0.03
N GLY A 38 -1.73 -1.51 -0.81
CA GLY A 38 -1.87 -1.23 -2.24
C GLY A 38 -2.81 -0.05 -2.50
N ASP A 39 -2.77 0.48 -3.72
CA ASP A 39 -3.63 1.59 -4.17
C ASP A 39 -5.12 1.26 -4.07
N LEU A 40 -5.57 0.08 -4.52
CA LEU A 40 -6.97 -0.33 -4.38
C LEU A 40 -7.39 -0.46 -2.92
N THR A 41 -6.51 -0.96 -2.05
CA THR A 41 -6.76 -1.02 -0.60
C THR A 41 -6.92 0.38 -0.02
N PHE A 42 -6.05 1.31 -0.41
CA PHE A 42 -6.12 2.70 0.00
C PHE A 42 -7.41 3.37 -0.49
N LEU A 43 -7.74 3.21 -1.78
CA LEU A 43 -8.96 3.77 -2.38
C LEU A 43 -10.25 3.21 -1.77
N HIS A 44 -10.25 1.93 -1.40
CA HIS A 44 -11.42 1.27 -0.83
C HIS A 44 -11.82 1.83 0.54
N ASP A 45 -10.85 2.33 1.32
CA ASP A 45 -11.06 2.78 2.70
C ASP A 45 -10.50 4.19 2.96
N THR A 46 -10.55 5.07 1.96
CA THR A 46 -10.08 6.47 2.10
C THR A 46 -10.82 7.25 3.18
N ASN A 47 -12.08 6.90 3.45
CA ASN A 47 -12.85 7.53 4.52
C ASN A 47 -12.29 7.24 5.92
N GLY A 48 -11.45 6.22 6.08
CA GLY A 48 -10.66 5.98 7.29
C GLY A 48 -9.68 7.12 7.64
N LEU A 49 -9.40 8.02 6.68
CA LEU A 49 -8.59 9.23 6.90
C LEU A 49 -9.36 10.40 7.54
N LEU A 50 -10.69 10.29 7.67
CA LEU A 50 -11.51 11.34 8.24
C LEU A 50 -11.42 11.34 9.77
N ILE A 51 -10.68 12.29 10.30
CA ILE A 51 -10.59 12.52 11.75
C ILE A 51 -11.40 13.77 12.08
N GLY A 52 -12.35 13.64 13.02
CA GLY A 52 -13.21 14.73 13.42
C GLY A 52 -12.47 15.87 14.11
N PRO A 53 -13.01 17.12 14.05
CA PRO A 53 -12.45 18.22 14.80
C PRO A 53 -12.43 17.92 16.32
N GLY A 54 -11.27 18.06 16.94
CA GLY A 54 -11.09 17.80 18.36
C GLY A 54 -10.74 16.35 18.72
N GLU A 55 -10.71 15.47 17.73
CA GLU A 55 -10.22 14.08 17.92
C GLU A 55 -8.70 14.00 17.83
N GLN A 56 -8.13 13.00 18.48
CA GLN A 56 -6.70 12.73 18.42
C GLN A 56 -6.29 12.27 17.01
N VAL A 57 -5.29 12.93 16.43
CA VAL A 57 -4.70 12.52 15.16
C VAL A 57 -3.46 11.67 15.43
N PRO A 58 -3.40 10.43 14.94
CA PRO A 58 -2.24 9.56 15.17
C PRO A 58 -1.05 9.92 14.29
N ASP A 59 0.16 9.58 14.71
CA ASP A 59 1.37 9.64 13.89
C ASP A 59 1.46 8.39 13.01
N LEU A 60 0.93 8.49 11.79
CA LEU A 60 0.79 7.37 10.86
C LEU A 60 1.37 7.71 9.49
N THR A 61 2.30 6.90 9.00
CA THR A 61 2.74 6.89 7.60
C THR A 61 2.05 5.74 6.85
N LEU A 62 1.25 6.09 5.84
CA LEU A 62 0.70 5.13 4.89
C LEU A 62 1.63 5.06 3.68
N VAL A 63 2.34 3.96 3.51
CA VAL A 63 3.10 3.66 2.29
C VAL A 63 2.16 2.98 1.32
N VAL A 64 1.82 3.66 0.24
CA VAL A 64 0.89 3.16 -0.79
C VAL A 64 1.69 2.72 -2.01
N VAL A 65 1.74 1.41 -2.25
CA VAL A 65 2.28 0.86 -3.49
C VAL A 65 1.22 0.99 -4.56
N ASN A 66 1.44 1.89 -5.52
CA ASN A 66 0.49 2.22 -6.57
C ASN A 66 0.94 1.60 -7.89
N ASP A 67 0.25 0.56 -8.33
CA ASP A 67 0.39 -0.07 -9.64
C ASP A 67 -0.82 0.19 -10.55
N ASP A 68 -1.68 1.12 -10.14
CA ASP A 68 -2.92 1.53 -10.79
C ASP A 68 -3.88 0.36 -10.99
N GLY A 69 -4.09 -0.44 -9.92
CA GLY A 69 -5.13 -1.46 -9.95
C GLY A 69 -4.80 -2.79 -9.29
N GLY A 70 -5.30 -3.86 -9.88
CA GLY A 70 -5.20 -5.23 -9.38
C GLY A 70 -3.90 -5.94 -9.76
N GLY A 71 -2.73 -5.33 -9.55
CA GLY A 71 -1.43 -5.90 -9.93
C GLY A 71 -1.14 -7.26 -9.32
N ILE A 72 -1.65 -7.57 -8.15
CA ILE A 72 -1.50 -8.90 -7.54
C ILE A 72 -2.01 -10.03 -8.45
N PHE A 73 -3.06 -9.78 -9.23
CA PHE A 73 -3.64 -10.78 -10.13
C PHE A 73 -2.72 -11.14 -11.29
N THR A 74 -1.71 -10.32 -11.61
CA THR A 74 -0.70 -10.66 -12.62
C THR A 74 0.10 -11.89 -12.25
N THR A 75 0.27 -12.16 -10.95
CA THR A 75 1.04 -13.28 -10.40
C THR A 75 0.23 -14.57 -10.26
N LEU A 76 -1.09 -14.47 -10.44
CA LEU A 76 -2.05 -15.57 -10.31
C LEU A 76 -2.48 -16.10 -11.70
N GLU A 77 -3.44 -17.03 -11.71
CA GLU A 77 -4.00 -17.61 -12.94
C GLU A 77 -4.60 -16.56 -13.90
N PRO A 78 -5.33 -15.52 -13.44
CA PRO A 78 -5.84 -14.48 -14.33
C PRO A 78 -4.77 -13.74 -15.13
N GLY A 79 -3.56 -13.63 -14.60
CA GLY A 79 -2.42 -12.99 -15.27
C GLY A 79 -1.68 -13.90 -16.27
N ALA A 80 -2.22 -15.06 -16.62
CA ALA A 80 -1.63 -15.93 -17.61
C ALA A 80 -1.68 -15.29 -19.01
N PRO A 81 -0.66 -15.50 -19.88
CA PRO A 81 -0.58 -14.87 -21.21
C PRO A 81 -1.82 -15.10 -22.07
N GLU A 82 -2.49 -16.25 -21.94
CA GLU A 82 -3.69 -16.60 -22.69
C GLU A 82 -4.89 -15.72 -22.34
N ARG A 83 -4.84 -15.01 -21.20
CA ARG A 83 -5.90 -14.13 -20.69
C ARG A 83 -5.56 -12.64 -20.85
N ALA A 84 -4.43 -12.30 -21.46
CA ALA A 84 -3.92 -10.93 -21.54
C ALA A 84 -4.91 -9.95 -22.14
N ALA A 85 -5.74 -10.38 -23.11
CA ALA A 85 -6.70 -9.53 -23.80
C ALA A 85 -7.78 -8.95 -22.84
N ASP A 86 -8.17 -9.69 -21.81
CA ASP A 86 -9.23 -9.29 -20.90
C ASP A 86 -8.69 -8.86 -19.51
N PHE A 87 -7.41 -9.11 -19.26
CA PHE A 87 -6.80 -8.92 -17.94
C PHE A 87 -7.03 -7.50 -17.40
N GLU A 88 -6.69 -6.48 -18.18
CA GLU A 88 -6.78 -5.08 -17.73
C GLU A 88 -8.21 -4.68 -17.40
N ARG A 89 -9.19 -5.15 -18.16
CA ARG A 89 -10.59 -4.82 -17.94
C ARG A 89 -11.21 -5.53 -16.74
N VAL A 90 -10.80 -6.78 -16.48
CA VAL A 90 -11.50 -7.65 -15.52
C VAL A 90 -10.76 -7.75 -14.18
N PHE A 91 -9.43 -7.71 -14.20
CA PHE A 91 -8.57 -7.91 -13.03
C PHE A 91 -7.65 -6.73 -12.75
N GLY A 92 -7.02 -6.15 -13.77
CA GLY A 92 -6.19 -4.97 -13.65
C GLY A 92 -7.00 -3.76 -13.18
N THR A 93 -8.17 -3.55 -13.78
CA THR A 93 -9.14 -2.51 -13.39
C THR A 93 -8.50 -1.17 -13.03
N PRO A 94 -7.69 -0.56 -13.95
CA PRO A 94 -7.01 0.70 -13.66
C PRO A 94 -8.02 1.79 -13.35
N THR A 95 -7.73 2.57 -12.31
CA THR A 95 -8.61 3.67 -11.86
C THR A 95 -8.16 5.03 -12.35
N ALA A 96 -6.86 5.16 -12.69
CA ALA A 96 -6.19 6.42 -13.02
C ALA A 96 -6.45 7.52 -11.98
N THR A 97 -6.65 7.17 -10.72
CA THR A 97 -6.98 8.10 -9.64
C THR A 97 -5.73 8.87 -9.21
N ASP A 98 -5.84 10.21 -9.15
CA ASP A 98 -4.81 11.06 -8.53
C ASP A 98 -4.90 10.95 -7.00
N LEU A 99 -4.05 10.11 -6.41
CA LEU A 99 -4.00 9.91 -4.96
C LEU A 99 -3.58 11.19 -4.23
N GLY A 100 -2.75 12.02 -4.86
CA GLY A 100 -2.36 13.32 -4.30
C GLY A 100 -3.55 14.29 -4.21
N ALA A 101 -4.43 14.33 -5.22
CA ALA A 101 -5.65 15.14 -5.17
C ALA A 101 -6.59 14.64 -4.07
N LEU A 102 -6.72 13.33 -3.92
CA LEU A 102 -7.53 12.71 -2.88
C LEU A 102 -6.97 13.04 -1.49
N CYS A 103 -5.66 12.89 -1.28
CA CYS A 103 -5.01 13.26 -0.01
C CYS A 103 -5.23 14.75 0.33
N ARG A 104 -5.11 15.64 -0.67
CA ARG A 104 -5.39 17.07 -0.47
C ARG A 104 -6.82 17.34 -0.04
N ALA A 105 -7.80 16.61 -0.61
CA ALA A 105 -9.20 16.75 -0.22
C ALA A 105 -9.45 16.35 1.24
N HIS A 106 -8.67 15.41 1.77
CA HIS A 106 -8.68 14.98 3.17
C HIS A 106 -7.78 15.81 4.08
N GLY A 107 -7.03 16.80 3.55
CA GLY A 107 -6.05 17.58 4.31
C GLY A 107 -4.80 16.77 4.72
N ILE A 108 -4.52 15.67 4.04
CA ILE A 108 -3.41 14.74 4.32
C ILE A 108 -2.20 15.12 3.46
N ARG A 109 -1.01 15.15 4.10
CA ARG A 109 0.26 15.32 3.38
C ARG A 109 0.51 14.11 2.47
N HIS A 110 0.89 14.37 1.23
CA HIS A 110 1.22 13.36 0.24
C HIS A 110 2.55 13.67 -0.43
N GLU A 111 3.35 12.64 -0.66
CA GLU A 111 4.57 12.70 -1.44
C GLU A 111 4.74 11.44 -2.29
N VAL A 112 5.36 11.60 -3.47
CA VAL A 112 5.71 10.48 -4.35
C VAL A 112 7.20 10.23 -4.25
N VAL A 113 7.59 8.97 -4.06
CA VAL A 113 8.99 8.55 -4.03
C VAL A 113 9.28 7.61 -5.22
N ALA A 114 10.48 7.73 -5.77
CA ALA A 114 10.87 7.01 -6.97
C ALA A 114 11.90 5.90 -6.73
N THR A 115 12.63 5.95 -5.63
CA THR A 115 13.68 4.98 -5.30
C THR A 115 13.50 4.39 -3.91
N SER A 116 14.13 3.25 -3.66
CA SER A 116 14.14 2.65 -2.32
C SER A 116 14.87 3.52 -1.29
N ALA A 117 15.85 4.32 -1.71
CA ALA A 117 16.53 5.28 -0.84
C ALA A 117 15.56 6.39 -0.42
N ASP A 118 14.84 7.00 -1.40
CA ASP A 118 13.83 8.04 -1.10
C ASP A 118 12.74 7.51 -0.16
N LEU A 119 12.30 6.26 -0.37
CA LEU A 119 11.31 5.62 0.51
C LEU A 119 11.85 5.46 1.93
N THR A 120 13.10 5.00 2.07
CA THR A 120 13.73 4.83 3.38
C THR A 120 13.82 6.17 4.09
N ASP A 121 14.28 7.21 3.40
CA ASP A 121 14.41 8.55 3.94
C ASP A 121 13.03 9.14 4.32
N ALA A 122 12.04 9.00 3.45
CA ALA A 122 10.69 9.45 3.71
C ALA A 122 10.10 8.78 4.98
N VAL A 123 10.22 7.45 5.10
CA VAL A 123 9.70 6.72 6.26
C VAL A 123 10.45 7.07 7.55
N ALA A 124 11.76 7.33 7.47
CA ALA A 124 12.58 7.69 8.63
C ALA A 124 12.35 9.12 9.13
N GLN A 125 11.79 10.02 8.30
CA GLN A 125 11.55 11.41 8.70
C GLN A 125 10.50 11.49 9.81
N PRO A 126 10.82 12.16 10.94
CA PRO A 126 9.83 12.45 11.97
C PRO A 126 8.70 13.32 11.40
N HIS A 127 7.48 13.02 11.79
CA HIS A 127 6.31 13.82 11.44
C HIS A 127 5.25 13.68 12.53
N HIS A 128 4.27 14.58 12.48
CA HIS A 128 3.05 14.49 13.27
C HIS A 128 1.85 14.38 12.34
N GLY A 129 0.88 13.59 12.79
CA GLY A 129 -0.34 13.36 12.03
C GLY A 129 -0.21 12.25 10.98
N ILE A 130 -1.18 12.20 10.08
CA ILE A 130 -1.23 11.22 9.00
C ILE A 130 -0.55 11.77 7.76
N ARG A 131 0.27 10.96 7.11
CA ARG A 131 0.83 11.23 5.78
C ARG A 131 0.78 10.00 4.89
N VAL A 132 0.80 10.25 3.59
CA VAL A 132 0.86 9.22 2.54
C VAL A 132 2.16 9.36 1.76
N VAL A 133 2.88 8.26 1.63
CA VAL A 133 4.06 8.11 0.77
C VAL A 133 3.68 7.16 -0.36
N GLU A 134 3.52 7.68 -1.57
CA GLU A 134 3.16 6.92 -2.76
C GLU A 134 4.41 6.38 -3.46
N VAL A 135 4.45 5.07 -3.68
CA VAL A 135 5.47 4.37 -4.46
C VAL A 135 4.84 3.88 -5.75
N ARG A 136 5.16 4.51 -6.87
CA ARG A 136 4.65 4.09 -8.18
C ARG A 136 5.46 2.94 -8.74
N VAL A 137 4.77 1.89 -9.15
CA VAL A 137 5.38 0.69 -9.72
C VAL A 137 4.66 0.28 -11.01
N ASP A 138 5.38 -0.38 -11.90
CA ASP A 138 4.80 -0.91 -13.15
C ASP A 138 4.39 -2.37 -12.93
N ARG A 139 3.08 -2.63 -12.92
CA ARG A 139 2.54 -3.99 -12.74
C ARG A 139 2.92 -4.95 -13.86
N ALA A 140 3.30 -4.46 -15.04
CA ALA A 140 3.74 -5.32 -16.14
C ALA A 140 5.01 -6.13 -15.76
N THR A 141 5.79 -5.65 -14.80
CA THR A 141 7.00 -6.32 -14.33
C THR A 141 6.76 -7.32 -13.19
N HIS A 142 5.60 -7.31 -12.54
CA HIS A 142 5.34 -8.07 -11.31
C HIS A 142 5.52 -9.58 -11.50
N ARG A 143 4.97 -10.14 -12.59
CA ARG A 143 5.07 -11.59 -12.83
C ARG A 143 6.51 -12.08 -12.97
N ALA A 144 7.32 -11.34 -13.71
CA ALA A 144 8.75 -11.65 -13.88
C ALA A 144 9.49 -11.54 -12.54
N ALA A 145 9.34 -10.42 -11.84
CA ALA A 145 9.97 -10.20 -10.55
C ALA A 145 9.59 -11.27 -9.51
N HIS A 146 8.33 -11.68 -9.46
CA HIS A 146 7.90 -12.77 -8.58
C HIS A 146 8.52 -14.12 -8.95
N THR A 147 8.68 -14.40 -10.25
CA THR A 147 9.32 -15.63 -10.71
C THR A 147 10.79 -15.66 -10.29
N ASP A 148 11.49 -14.54 -10.45
CA ASP A 148 12.91 -14.41 -10.05
C ASP A 148 13.07 -14.58 -8.54
N LEU A 149 12.22 -13.93 -7.72
CA LEU A 149 12.23 -14.08 -6.27
C LEU A 149 12.00 -15.52 -5.83
N ARG A 150 11.05 -16.22 -6.46
CA ARG A 150 10.81 -17.65 -6.17
C ARG A 150 12.00 -18.52 -6.51
N THR A 151 12.66 -18.25 -7.63
CA THR A 151 13.86 -18.96 -8.06
C THR A 151 15.01 -18.77 -7.06
N LEU A 152 15.24 -17.51 -6.64
CA LEU A 152 16.27 -17.19 -5.63
C LEU A 152 15.96 -17.85 -4.28
N ALA A 153 14.70 -17.81 -3.84
CA ALA A 153 14.32 -18.45 -2.59
C ALA A 153 14.49 -19.99 -2.65
N ALA A 154 14.10 -20.62 -3.76
CA ALA A 154 14.29 -22.07 -3.95
C ALA A 154 15.77 -22.45 -3.93
N ALA A 155 16.63 -21.68 -4.61
CA ALA A 155 18.09 -21.90 -4.62
C ALA A 155 18.70 -21.76 -3.22
N ALA A 156 18.23 -20.81 -2.42
CA ALA A 156 18.71 -20.60 -1.05
C ALA A 156 18.31 -21.71 -0.07
N LEU A 157 17.24 -22.45 -0.37
CA LEU A 157 16.72 -23.54 0.45
C LEU A 157 17.22 -24.93 0.02
N THR A 158 17.91 -25.01 -1.11
CA THR A 158 18.52 -26.28 -1.58
C THR A 158 19.90 -26.42 -0.93
N PRO A 159 20.16 -27.48 -0.14
CA PRO A 159 21.43 -27.68 0.54
C PRO A 159 22.59 -27.94 -0.42
#